data_33c71f74e63c525938d39d0fc13f1507
#
_entry.id   33c71f74e63c525938d39d0fc13f1507
#
_cell.length_a   1.000
_cell.length_b   1.000
_cell.length_c   1.000
_cell.angle_alpha   90.00
_cell.angle_beta   90.00
_cell.angle_gamma   90.00
#
_symmetry.space_group_name_H-M   'P 1'
#
loop_
_entity.id
_entity.type
_entity.pdbx_description
1 polymer ?
#
loop_
_entity_poly.entity_id
_entity_poly.type
_entity_poly.pdbx_seq_one_letter_code
_entity_poly.pdbx_strand_id
1 'polypeptide(L)'
;MTVYDPPNPSCPIHGAHLQRSTCAKCNAAYMRRYLKVQRQATPAVALHSRARQRAARRGLPFDLDVNDVVVPSICPALGVPLVIGEMRSPYSPSLDRIRPALGYVRGNTRVISDKANRLKGALDIEGLIKRAVASVDQRHKDYARLAAYLDRELLLADVRRKAALAGRAGEEGAKVAKFLEAAFVRADWKR
;
A
#
# COMPACT_ATOMS: atom_id res chain seq x y z
N MET A 1 17.71 -4.72 60.15
CA MET A 1 16.49 -4.89 59.36
C MET A 1 16.92 -5.21 57.95
N THR A 2 16.92 -6.48 57.56
CA THR A 2 17.18 -6.93 56.19
C THR A 2 15.94 -6.64 55.36
N VAL A 3 16.06 -5.75 54.41
CA VAL A 3 15.01 -5.48 53.44
C VAL A 3 14.87 -6.77 52.60
N TYR A 4 13.74 -7.46 52.74
CA TYR A 4 13.38 -8.59 51.90
C TYR A 4 13.06 -8.03 50.52
N ASP A 5 13.99 -8.23 49.58
CA ASP A 5 13.79 -7.93 48.17
C ASP A 5 13.12 -9.18 47.55
N PRO A 6 11.84 -9.13 47.19
CA PRO A 6 11.18 -10.31 46.59
C PRO A 6 11.88 -10.70 45.29
N PRO A 7 12.09 -11.99 45.02
CA PRO A 7 12.74 -12.42 43.81
C PRO A 7 11.97 -11.86 42.60
N ASN A 8 12.70 -11.14 41.78
CA ASN A 8 12.15 -10.48 40.59
C ASN A 8 11.44 -11.52 39.73
N PRO A 9 10.12 -11.43 39.46
CA PRO A 9 9.37 -12.50 38.82
C PRO A 9 9.92 -12.79 37.45
N SER A 10 10.21 -14.06 37.21
CA SER A 10 10.67 -14.52 35.88
C SER A 10 9.51 -15.07 35.06
N CYS A 11 9.57 -14.91 33.73
CA CYS A 11 8.59 -15.49 32.84
C CYS A 11 8.68 -17.02 32.84
N PRO A 12 7.59 -17.74 33.12
CA PRO A 12 7.62 -19.21 33.18
C PRO A 12 7.94 -19.88 31.84
N ILE A 13 7.71 -19.15 30.70
CA ILE A 13 7.98 -19.67 29.37
C ILE A 13 9.41 -19.38 28.89
N HIS A 14 9.97 -18.23 29.25
CA HIS A 14 11.24 -17.76 28.69
C HIS A 14 12.36 -17.57 29.73
N GLY A 15 12.09 -17.78 31.02
CA GLY A 15 13.06 -17.57 32.09
C GLY A 15 13.59 -16.13 32.23
N ALA A 16 13.07 -15.21 31.45
CA ALA A 16 13.53 -13.82 31.41
C ALA A 16 12.88 -12.99 32.52
N HIS A 17 13.62 -12.02 33.08
CA HIS A 17 13.08 -11.08 34.04
C HIS A 17 11.89 -10.31 33.46
N LEU A 18 10.84 -10.17 34.28
CA LEU A 18 9.64 -9.43 33.89
C LEU A 18 9.86 -7.93 34.13
N GLN A 19 9.83 -7.13 33.09
CA GLN A 19 9.71 -5.68 33.25
C GLN A 19 8.22 -5.32 33.36
N ARG A 20 7.82 -4.68 34.49
CA ARG A 20 6.42 -4.27 34.72
C ARG A 20 5.41 -5.42 34.56
N SER A 21 5.68 -6.58 35.10
CA SER A 21 4.83 -7.79 35.01
C SER A 21 4.67 -8.39 33.61
N THR A 22 5.43 -7.94 32.61
CA THR A 22 5.32 -8.46 31.23
C THR A 22 6.65 -8.96 30.69
N CYS A 23 6.65 -10.15 30.12
CA CYS A 23 7.79 -10.68 29.40
C CYS A 23 7.85 -10.08 27.98
N ALA A 24 8.95 -9.45 27.61
CA ALA A 24 9.13 -8.83 26.30
C ALA A 24 8.92 -9.82 25.13
N LYS A 25 9.39 -11.08 25.26
CA LYS A 25 9.19 -12.13 24.25
C LYS A 25 7.73 -12.56 24.13
N CYS A 26 7.01 -12.72 25.25
CA CYS A 26 5.58 -13.05 25.24
C CYS A 26 4.77 -11.89 24.66
N ASN A 27 5.06 -10.66 25.06
CA ASN A 27 4.39 -9.47 24.55
C ASN A 27 4.64 -9.30 23.03
N ALA A 28 5.87 -9.51 22.57
CA ALA A 28 6.19 -9.47 21.15
C ALA A 28 5.45 -10.57 20.36
N ALA A 29 5.30 -11.78 20.91
CA ALA A 29 4.52 -12.86 20.29
C ALA A 29 3.03 -12.52 20.23
N TYR A 30 2.46 -12.00 21.34
CA TYR A 30 1.09 -11.51 21.37
C TYR A 30 0.86 -10.40 20.36
N MET A 31 1.70 -9.37 20.33
CA MET A 31 1.59 -8.26 19.40
C MET A 31 1.70 -8.68 17.93
N ARG A 32 2.58 -9.66 17.63
CA ARG A 32 2.64 -10.22 16.26
C ARG A 32 1.31 -10.86 15.86
N ARG A 33 0.69 -11.64 16.76
CA ARG A 33 -0.59 -12.31 16.53
C ARG A 33 -1.72 -11.30 16.40
N TYR A 34 -1.79 -10.35 17.31
CA TYR A 34 -2.77 -9.25 17.31
C TYR A 34 -2.71 -8.43 16.02
N LEU A 35 -1.52 -7.98 15.63
CA LEU A 35 -1.33 -7.20 14.40
C LEU A 35 -1.64 -8.01 13.13
N LYS A 36 -1.45 -9.34 13.15
CA LYS A 36 -1.86 -10.21 12.03
C LYS A 36 -3.38 -10.19 11.88
N VAL A 37 -4.11 -10.40 12.97
CA VAL A 37 -5.59 -10.36 12.98
C VAL A 37 -6.10 -8.99 12.55
N GLN A 38 -5.55 -7.90 13.08
CA GLN A 38 -5.93 -6.54 12.71
C GLN A 38 -5.70 -6.25 11.21
N ARG A 39 -4.60 -6.71 10.63
CA ARG A 39 -4.35 -6.54 9.20
C ARG A 39 -5.33 -7.31 8.33
N GLN A 40 -5.80 -8.47 8.79
CA GLN A 40 -6.82 -9.26 8.10
C GLN A 40 -8.19 -8.62 8.20
N ALA A 41 -8.57 -8.14 9.38
CA ALA A 41 -9.86 -7.53 9.63
C ALA A 41 -10.00 -6.13 8.97
N THR A 42 -8.94 -5.31 9.04
CA THR A 42 -8.96 -3.91 8.57
C THR A 42 -7.71 -3.55 7.77
N PRO A 43 -7.53 -4.14 6.56
CA PRO A 43 -6.32 -3.93 5.77
C PRO A 43 -6.13 -2.46 5.35
N ALA A 44 -7.21 -1.71 5.09
CA ALA A 44 -7.16 -0.28 4.77
C ALA A 44 -6.54 0.54 5.91
N VAL A 45 -6.99 0.32 7.15
CA VAL A 45 -6.44 0.99 8.35
C VAL A 45 -4.95 0.71 8.51
N ALA A 46 -4.54 -0.55 8.31
CA ALA A 46 -3.14 -0.94 8.42
C ALA A 46 -2.26 -0.28 7.34
N LEU A 47 -2.76 -0.17 6.11
CA LEU A 47 -2.07 0.51 4.99
C LEU A 47 -1.97 2.01 5.22
N HIS A 48 -3.07 2.64 5.62
CA HIS A 48 -3.13 4.07 5.96
C HIS A 48 -2.13 4.43 7.07
N SER A 49 -2.16 3.69 8.20
CA SER A 49 -1.25 3.92 9.32
C SER A 49 0.23 3.82 8.92
N ARG A 50 0.59 2.81 8.12
CA ARG A 50 1.97 2.68 7.59
C ARG A 50 2.34 3.80 6.64
N ALA A 51 1.40 4.26 5.80
CA ALA A 51 1.63 5.37 4.89
C ALA A 51 1.88 6.66 5.66
N ARG A 52 1.08 6.95 6.69
CA ARG A 52 1.25 8.10 7.59
C ARG A 52 2.63 8.09 8.26
N GLN A 53 3.06 6.95 8.80
CA GLN A 53 4.38 6.81 9.40
C GLN A 53 5.52 7.02 8.38
N ARG A 54 5.36 6.51 7.14
CA ARG A 54 6.35 6.73 6.08
C ARG A 54 6.40 8.17 5.63
N ALA A 55 5.25 8.84 5.51
CA ALA A 55 5.15 10.25 5.18
C ALA A 55 5.87 11.11 6.23
N ALA A 56 5.57 10.91 7.51
CA ALA A 56 6.21 11.63 8.61
C ALA A 56 7.74 11.46 8.62
N ARG A 57 8.23 10.21 8.43
CA ARG A 57 9.68 9.95 8.40
C ARG A 57 10.41 10.54 7.19
N ARG A 58 9.71 10.82 6.11
CA ARG A 58 10.30 11.31 4.86
C ARG A 58 9.94 12.77 4.55
N GLY A 59 9.24 13.45 5.44
CA GLY A 59 8.78 14.82 5.22
C GLY A 59 7.84 14.97 4.02
N LEU A 60 7.02 13.94 3.73
CA LEU A 60 6.12 13.96 2.57
C LEU A 60 4.73 14.47 2.96
N PRO A 61 4.02 15.16 2.05
CA PRO A 61 2.62 15.53 2.25
C PRO A 61 1.75 14.30 2.56
N PHE A 62 0.82 14.48 3.50
CA PHE A 62 -0.14 13.44 3.88
C PHE A 62 -1.52 14.07 4.12
N ASP A 63 -2.44 13.80 3.21
CA ASP A 63 -3.85 14.22 3.27
C ASP A 63 -4.72 13.06 2.74
N LEU A 64 -4.62 11.92 3.43
CA LEU A 64 -5.33 10.71 3.05
C LEU A 64 -6.23 10.28 4.21
N ASP A 65 -7.51 10.06 3.93
CA ASP A 65 -8.43 9.41 4.86
C ASP A 65 -8.36 7.87 4.71
N VAL A 66 -8.74 7.15 5.76
CA VAL A 66 -8.81 5.68 5.71
C VAL A 66 -9.78 5.20 4.64
N ASN A 67 -10.88 5.91 4.43
CA ASN A 67 -11.90 5.59 3.42
C ASN A 67 -11.42 5.79 1.98
N ASP A 68 -10.34 6.56 1.78
CA ASP A 68 -9.70 6.70 0.46
C ASP A 68 -8.85 5.47 0.10
N VAL A 69 -8.59 4.57 1.07
CA VAL A 69 -7.75 3.38 0.88
C VAL A 69 -8.62 2.18 0.52
N VAL A 70 -8.95 2.05 -0.74
CA VAL A 70 -9.69 0.90 -1.27
C VAL A 70 -8.72 -0.24 -1.56
N VAL A 71 -8.95 -1.42 -0.95
CA VAL A 71 -8.12 -2.62 -1.15
C VAL A 71 -8.84 -3.55 -2.13
N PRO A 72 -8.39 -3.65 -3.39
CA PRO A 72 -9.02 -4.54 -4.36
C PRO A 72 -8.62 -5.99 -4.11
N SER A 73 -9.39 -6.94 -4.65
CA SER A 73 -9.05 -8.37 -4.63
C SER A 73 -7.88 -8.71 -5.57
N ILE A 74 -7.74 -7.94 -6.66
CA ILE A 74 -6.73 -8.12 -7.70
C ILE A 74 -5.86 -6.85 -7.78
N CYS A 75 -4.56 -7.03 -7.88
CA CYS A 75 -3.60 -5.94 -8.07
C CYS A 75 -3.84 -5.25 -9.43
N PRO A 76 -4.21 -3.95 -9.46
CA PRO A 76 -4.50 -3.25 -10.71
C PRO A 76 -3.26 -3.02 -11.59
N ALA A 77 -2.05 -3.21 -11.05
CA ALA A 77 -0.80 -3.03 -11.76
C ALA A 77 -0.29 -4.32 -12.44
N LEU A 78 -0.46 -5.47 -11.80
CA LEU A 78 0.07 -6.75 -12.33
C LEU A 78 -1.01 -7.78 -12.65
N GLY A 79 -2.26 -7.57 -12.26
CA GLY A 79 -3.36 -8.52 -12.49
C GLY A 79 -3.26 -9.78 -11.63
N VAL A 80 -2.54 -9.75 -10.52
CA VAL A 80 -2.38 -10.88 -9.59
C VAL A 80 -3.29 -10.71 -8.37
N PRO A 81 -3.80 -11.80 -7.77
CA PRO A 81 -4.58 -11.71 -6.54
C PRO A 81 -3.78 -11.04 -5.42
N LEU A 82 -4.45 -10.23 -4.60
CA LEU A 82 -3.86 -9.65 -3.40
C LEU A 82 -4.12 -10.58 -2.21
N VAL A 83 -3.06 -10.94 -1.48
CA VAL A 83 -3.11 -11.82 -0.31
C VAL A 83 -3.05 -10.98 0.96
N ILE A 84 -4.18 -10.94 1.68
CA ILE A 84 -4.33 -10.17 2.91
C ILE A 84 -3.87 -11.01 4.11
N GLY A 85 -3.12 -10.38 5.02
CA GLY A 85 -2.70 -11.02 6.29
C GLY A 85 -1.36 -11.74 6.25
N GLU A 86 -0.79 -11.99 5.09
CA GLU A 86 0.56 -12.51 4.96
C GLU A 86 1.60 -11.39 5.05
N MET A 87 2.61 -11.61 5.88
CA MET A 87 3.76 -10.69 5.96
C MET A 87 4.81 -11.07 4.92
N ARG A 88 5.34 -10.05 4.23
CA ARG A 88 6.43 -10.19 3.25
C ARG A 88 6.09 -11.04 2.03
N SER A 89 4.81 -11.32 1.79
CA SER A 89 4.41 -11.92 0.52
C SER A 89 4.52 -10.88 -0.60
N PRO A 90 5.03 -11.26 -1.78
CA PRO A 90 5.06 -10.36 -2.95
C PRO A 90 3.65 -9.94 -3.40
N TYR A 91 2.63 -10.66 -2.96
CA TYR A 91 1.21 -10.41 -3.25
C TYR A 91 0.50 -9.62 -2.16
N SER A 92 1.18 -9.27 -1.04
CA SER A 92 0.58 -8.46 0.01
C SER A 92 0.17 -7.08 -0.51
N PRO A 93 -0.97 -6.51 -0.03
CA PRO A 93 -1.36 -5.14 -0.38
C PRO A 93 -0.32 -4.12 0.07
N SER A 94 -0.02 -3.18 -0.79
CA SER A 94 0.89 -2.07 -0.54
C SER A 94 0.32 -0.78 -1.12
N LEU A 95 0.37 0.32 -0.37
CA LEU A 95 -0.10 1.62 -0.84
C LEU A 95 1.01 2.30 -1.67
N ASP A 96 0.75 2.41 -2.96
CA ASP A 96 1.59 3.10 -3.93
C ASP A 96 1.22 4.59 -4.02
N ARG A 97 2.16 5.40 -4.47
CA ARG A 97 1.98 6.80 -4.86
C ARG A 97 2.15 6.90 -6.37
N ILE A 98 1.10 7.31 -7.08
CA ILE A 98 1.11 7.45 -8.54
C ILE A 98 2.26 8.38 -8.95
N ARG A 99 2.33 9.56 -8.35
CA ARG A 99 3.44 10.52 -8.44
C ARG A 99 4.18 10.59 -7.11
N PRO A 100 5.39 10.03 -6.99
CA PRO A 100 6.11 9.92 -5.72
C PRO A 100 6.32 11.26 -4.99
N ALA A 101 6.54 12.34 -5.75
CA ALA A 101 6.79 13.66 -5.19
C ALA A 101 5.58 14.30 -4.49
N LEU A 102 4.35 13.94 -4.88
CA LEU A 102 3.14 14.50 -4.31
C LEU A 102 2.78 13.93 -2.94
N GLY A 103 3.47 12.87 -2.47
CA GLY A 103 3.18 12.26 -1.18
C GLY A 103 1.90 11.41 -1.19
N TYR A 104 1.36 11.20 0.01
CA TYR A 104 0.14 10.40 0.25
C TYR A 104 -1.07 11.32 0.37
N VAL A 105 -1.53 11.79 -0.77
CA VAL A 105 -2.68 12.70 -0.86
C VAL A 105 -3.81 12.05 -1.65
N ARG A 106 -5.02 12.57 -1.46
CA ARG A 106 -6.23 12.13 -2.16
C ARG A 106 -6.02 12.11 -3.67
N GLY A 107 -6.40 11.04 -4.34
CA GLY A 107 -6.25 10.86 -5.79
C GLY A 107 -4.85 10.49 -6.27
N ASN A 108 -3.81 10.55 -5.41
CA ASN A 108 -2.42 10.19 -5.74
C ASN A 108 -2.01 8.81 -5.24
N THR A 109 -2.92 8.02 -4.68
CA THR A 109 -2.60 6.72 -4.10
C THR A 109 -3.45 5.60 -4.67
N ARG A 110 -2.86 4.40 -4.78
CA ARG A 110 -3.53 3.15 -5.14
C ARG A 110 -2.96 2.00 -4.33
N VAL A 111 -3.80 1.01 -4.05
CA VAL A 111 -3.36 -0.24 -3.46
C VAL A 111 -2.99 -1.20 -4.58
N ILE A 112 -1.71 -1.60 -4.60
CA ILE A 112 -1.13 -2.57 -5.52
C ILE A 112 -0.41 -3.66 -4.73
N SER A 113 0.11 -4.71 -5.38
CA SER A 113 0.93 -5.71 -4.71
C SER A 113 2.28 -5.14 -4.27
N ASP A 114 2.86 -5.70 -3.21
CA ASP A 114 4.19 -5.32 -2.72
C ASP A 114 5.26 -5.55 -3.81
N LYS A 115 5.13 -6.61 -4.61
CA LYS A 115 5.97 -6.85 -5.80
C LYS A 115 5.89 -5.67 -6.78
N ALA A 116 4.67 -5.26 -7.16
CA ALA A 116 4.45 -4.15 -8.08
C ALA A 116 5.04 -2.85 -7.54
N ASN A 117 4.80 -2.55 -6.27
CA ASN A 117 5.28 -1.32 -5.64
C ASN A 117 6.82 -1.29 -5.55
N ARG A 118 7.47 -2.42 -5.28
CA ARG A 118 8.94 -2.52 -5.30
C ARG A 118 9.53 -2.37 -6.69
N LEU A 119 8.94 -3.02 -7.71
CA LEU A 119 9.41 -2.91 -9.09
C LEU A 119 9.22 -1.49 -9.64
N LYS A 120 8.08 -0.86 -9.35
CA LYS A 120 7.82 0.52 -9.76
C LYS A 120 8.79 1.50 -9.08
N GLY A 121 8.94 1.39 -7.75
CA GLY A 121 9.79 2.30 -6.99
C GLY A 121 9.46 3.77 -7.27
N ALA A 122 10.46 4.53 -7.72
CA ALA A 122 10.34 5.93 -8.13
C ALA A 122 10.37 6.11 -9.67
N LEU A 123 10.30 5.01 -10.44
CA LEU A 123 10.35 5.07 -11.90
C LEU A 123 9.09 5.74 -12.45
N ASP A 124 9.28 6.53 -13.48
CA ASP A 124 8.25 7.04 -14.38
C ASP A 124 7.95 6.03 -15.51
N ILE A 125 7.04 6.39 -16.43
CA ILE A 125 6.66 5.53 -17.54
C ILE A 125 7.87 5.18 -18.40
N GLU A 126 8.71 6.16 -18.74
CA GLU A 126 9.88 5.94 -19.59
C GLU A 126 10.88 4.99 -18.91
N GLY A 127 11.15 5.18 -17.62
CA GLY A 127 12.01 4.30 -16.83
C GLY A 127 11.46 2.87 -16.75
N LEU A 128 10.14 2.70 -16.64
CA LEU A 128 9.50 1.38 -16.67
C LEU A 128 9.61 0.71 -18.04
N ILE A 129 9.43 1.47 -19.14
CA ILE A 129 9.61 0.96 -20.51
C ILE A 129 11.07 0.55 -20.74
N LYS A 130 12.04 1.38 -20.35
CA LYS A 130 13.46 1.04 -20.44
C LYS A 130 13.79 -0.27 -19.68
N ARG A 131 13.22 -0.44 -18.48
CA ARG A 131 13.37 -1.69 -17.71
C ARG A 131 12.69 -2.87 -18.38
N ALA A 132 11.51 -2.69 -18.98
CA ALA A 132 10.85 -3.74 -19.73
C ALA A 132 11.72 -4.22 -20.91
N VAL A 133 12.23 -3.30 -21.71
CA VAL A 133 13.09 -3.63 -22.86
C VAL A 133 14.41 -4.30 -22.45
N ALA A 134 15.01 -3.84 -21.37
CA ALA A 134 16.29 -4.37 -20.88
C ALA A 134 16.17 -5.72 -20.16
N SER A 135 14.95 -6.17 -19.80
CA SER A 135 14.75 -7.40 -19.03
C SER A 135 14.55 -8.59 -19.99
N VAL A 136 15.38 -9.63 -19.84
CA VAL A 136 15.31 -10.86 -20.65
C VAL A 136 14.47 -11.97 -20.01
N ASP A 137 14.00 -11.79 -18.80
CA ASP A 137 13.22 -12.74 -18.00
C ASP A 137 11.74 -12.30 -17.86
N GLN A 138 10.97 -13.04 -17.08
CA GLN A 138 9.55 -12.74 -16.84
C GLN A 138 9.30 -11.30 -16.31
N ARG A 139 10.31 -10.60 -15.80
CA ARG A 139 10.19 -9.22 -15.33
C ARG A 139 9.87 -8.23 -16.43
N HIS A 140 10.20 -8.52 -17.70
CA HIS A 140 9.81 -7.64 -18.81
C HIS A 140 8.29 -7.44 -18.88
N LYS A 141 7.50 -8.50 -18.66
CA LYS A 141 6.03 -8.42 -18.63
C LYS A 141 5.53 -7.62 -17.43
N ASP A 142 6.17 -7.78 -16.26
CA ASP A 142 5.80 -7.02 -15.08
C ASP A 142 6.07 -5.52 -15.26
N TYR A 143 7.22 -5.14 -15.83
CA TYR A 143 7.53 -3.74 -16.13
C TYR A 143 6.63 -3.14 -17.21
N ALA A 144 6.30 -3.89 -18.28
CA ALA A 144 5.36 -3.44 -19.29
C ALA A 144 3.96 -3.20 -18.71
N ARG A 145 3.47 -4.10 -17.85
CA ARG A 145 2.20 -3.93 -17.13
C ARG A 145 2.22 -2.73 -16.20
N LEU A 146 3.34 -2.50 -15.49
CA LEU A 146 3.51 -1.34 -14.62
C LEU A 146 3.52 -0.03 -15.40
N ALA A 147 4.12 0.02 -16.60
CA ALA A 147 4.08 1.19 -17.47
C ALA A 147 2.64 1.49 -17.88
N ALA A 148 1.91 0.49 -18.39
CA ALA A 148 0.51 0.63 -18.77
C ALA A 148 -0.40 1.01 -17.59
N TYR A 149 -0.14 0.47 -16.39
CA TYR A 149 -0.83 0.85 -15.17
C TYR A 149 -0.59 2.33 -14.84
N LEU A 150 0.65 2.78 -14.84
CA LEU A 150 1.00 4.15 -14.49
C LEU A 150 0.42 5.15 -15.50
N ASP A 151 0.44 4.84 -16.79
CA ASP A 151 -0.17 5.65 -17.84
C ASP A 151 -1.67 5.87 -17.60
N ARG A 152 -2.41 4.78 -17.32
CA ARG A 152 -3.84 4.86 -16.99
C ARG A 152 -4.13 5.69 -15.75
N GLU A 153 -3.34 5.52 -14.69
CA GLU A 153 -3.55 6.27 -13.44
C GLU A 153 -3.23 7.76 -13.63
N LEU A 154 -2.23 8.11 -14.45
CA LEU A 154 -1.92 9.50 -14.77
C LEU A 154 -3.03 10.12 -15.61
N LEU A 155 -3.54 9.42 -16.63
CA LEU A 155 -4.69 9.87 -17.41
C LEU A 155 -5.91 10.12 -16.54
N LEU A 156 -6.23 9.17 -15.65
CA LEU A 156 -7.37 9.31 -14.73
C LEU A 156 -7.19 10.47 -13.75
N ALA A 157 -5.97 10.70 -13.26
CA ALA A 157 -5.67 11.84 -12.39
C ALA A 157 -5.86 13.18 -13.13
N ASP A 158 -5.48 13.25 -14.41
CA ASP A 158 -5.66 14.44 -15.22
C ASP A 158 -7.15 14.71 -15.52
N VAL A 159 -7.92 13.67 -15.82
CA VAL A 159 -9.36 13.79 -16.04
C VAL A 159 -10.10 14.21 -14.76
N ARG A 160 -9.74 13.64 -13.60
CA ARG A 160 -10.30 14.04 -12.30
C ARG A 160 -9.99 15.49 -11.97
N ARG A 161 -8.80 15.98 -12.30
CA ARG A 161 -8.43 17.38 -12.14
C ARG A 161 -9.32 18.29 -13.00
N LYS A 162 -9.61 17.89 -14.25
CA LYS A 162 -10.57 18.61 -15.11
C LYS A 162 -11.99 18.54 -14.58
N ALA A 163 -12.40 17.41 -14.01
CA ALA A 163 -13.71 17.24 -13.38
C ALA A 163 -13.91 18.15 -12.14
N ALA A 164 -12.84 18.60 -11.51
CA ALA A 164 -12.90 19.54 -10.40
C ALA A 164 -13.07 21.02 -10.83
N LEU A 165 -13.06 21.31 -12.15
CA LEU A 165 -13.34 22.64 -12.67
C LEU A 165 -14.84 22.93 -12.56
N ALA A 166 -15.18 24.22 -12.46
CA ALA A 166 -16.58 24.65 -12.47
C ALA A 166 -17.20 24.61 -13.88
N GLY A 167 -18.55 24.49 -13.92
CA GLY A 167 -19.34 24.58 -15.15
C GLY A 167 -19.25 23.32 -16.03
N ARG A 168 -19.63 23.49 -17.31
CA ARG A 168 -19.77 22.38 -18.28
C ARG A 168 -18.51 21.52 -18.42
N ALA A 169 -17.33 22.11 -18.39
CA ALA A 169 -16.06 21.39 -18.47
C ALA A 169 -15.86 20.41 -17.29
N GLY A 170 -16.30 20.79 -16.09
CA GLY A 170 -16.28 19.94 -14.91
C GLY A 170 -17.27 18.78 -15.02
N GLU A 171 -18.49 19.04 -15.49
CA GLU A 171 -19.52 18.01 -15.68
C GLU A 171 -19.09 16.95 -16.72
N GLU A 172 -18.54 17.39 -17.86
CA GLU A 172 -18.01 16.50 -18.89
C GLU A 172 -16.81 15.70 -18.37
N GLY A 173 -15.90 16.35 -17.64
CA GLY A 173 -14.76 15.70 -16.98
C GLY A 173 -15.21 14.62 -15.98
N ALA A 174 -16.25 14.87 -15.19
CA ALA A 174 -16.80 13.91 -14.24
C ALA A 174 -17.38 12.67 -14.94
N LYS A 175 -18.10 12.85 -16.06
CA LYS A 175 -18.63 11.74 -16.87
C LYS A 175 -17.50 10.88 -17.44
N VAL A 176 -16.46 11.53 -18.01
CA VAL A 176 -15.29 10.82 -18.55
C VAL A 176 -14.54 10.10 -17.43
N ALA A 177 -14.33 10.71 -16.27
CA ALA A 177 -13.68 10.05 -15.14
C ALA A 177 -14.43 8.78 -14.74
N LYS A 178 -15.75 8.85 -14.57
CA LYS A 178 -16.59 7.70 -14.23
C LYS A 178 -16.52 6.58 -15.28
N PHE A 179 -16.53 6.94 -16.56
CA PHE A 179 -16.37 5.98 -17.65
C PHE A 179 -15.02 5.28 -17.60
N LEU A 180 -13.91 6.04 -17.47
CA LEU A 180 -12.57 5.47 -17.39
C LEU A 180 -12.38 4.59 -16.16
N GLU A 181 -12.90 4.98 -15.00
CA GLU A 181 -12.87 4.15 -13.80
C GLU A 181 -13.56 2.79 -14.03
N ALA A 182 -14.76 2.82 -14.64
CA ALA A 182 -15.48 1.60 -14.98
C ALA A 182 -14.75 0.75 -16.04
N ALA A 183 -14.15 1.39 -17.04
CA ALA A 183 -13.38 0.71 -18.08
C ALA A 183 -12.11 0.06 -17.53
N PHE A 184 -11.40 0.74 -16.63
CA PHE A 184 -10.18 0.21 -16.02
C PHE A 184 -10.45 -0.93 -15.04
N VAL A 185 -11.61 -0.94 -14.37
CA VAL A 185 -12.05 -2.08 -13.56
C VAL A 185 -12.44 -3.26 -14.44
N ARG A 186 -13.12 -3.00 -15.59
CA ARG A 186 -13.54 -4.06 -16.53
C ARG A 186 -12.43 -4.55 -17.45
N ALA A 187 -11.39 -3.77 -17.65
CA ALA A 187 -10.17 -4.21 -18.34
C ALA A 187 -9.49 -5.30 -17.48
N ASP A 188 -10.33 -6.25 -17.08
CA ASP A 188 -9.93 -7.50 -16.47
C ASP A 188 -8.81 -8.06 -17.32
N TRP A 189 -7.71 -8.28 -16.71
CA TRP A 189 -6.46 -8.86 -17.14
C TRP A 189 -6.63 -10.22 -17.85
N LYS A 190 -7.73 -10.43 -18.55
CA LYS A 190 -8.09 -11.63 -19.32
C LYS A 190 -7.42 -11.71 -20.68
N ARG A 191 -6.40 -10.87 -20.91
CA ARG A 191 -5.60 -10.97 -22.15
C ARG A 191 -4.13 -11.26 -21.85
#